data_f3ef467d8a01f883a026f166feb37149
#
_entry.id   f3ef467d8a01f883a026f166feb37149
#
_cell.length_a   1.000
_cell.length_b   1.000
_cell.length_c   1.000
_cell.angle_alpha   90.00
_cell.angle_beta   90.00
_cell.angle_gamma   90.00
#
_symmetry.space_group_name_H-M   'P 1'
#
loop_
_entity.id
_entity.type
_entity.pdbx_description
1 polymer ?
#
loop_
_entity_poly.entity_id
_entity_poly.type
_entity_poly.pdbx_seq_one_letter_code
_entity_poly.pdbx_strand_id
1 'polypeptide(L)'
;MNGSEKLRALPAVHEVLDRLAPSAGHYPHALLVAEIRGAIEEMRAEILAGRANGTGAEERVAERLAALERPSLRRVINATGVVLHTNLGRAPLGAWNPLPGYCNLEYDLAAGRRGKRDTHTAGLLERLLGAPGIAVNNNAAAVFLALAELAPDGEVVVSRGELIEIGDGFRIPDIMARSGATLREVGTTNRTQIDDYRAAISPRTRLLLRVHPSNFRMSGFTARVELRELILLGRERGLPVYEDLGSGCVVDLRPFGIDEPLAADSLRAGVDLVSFSGDKLLGGPQAGILAGKAEIVARLRRNPLFRALRLDKLICQALDHTLRNLLLERWDAVPALAMIRQTAGEIRARAERLVASVPEIRAEVVAGNSVIGGGATPEQAIPTWLVAIACPDVAAAEARLRAGDPPVIARIEDNRLMLDLRTVLPDEEAEVVKELSAICYRRSAL
;
A
#
# COMPACT_ATOMS: atom_id res chain seq x y z
N MET A 1 26.11 46.43 3.25
CA MET A 1 25.56 46.46 4.62
C MET A 1 26.21 45.37 5.44
N ASN A 2 26.72 45.68 6.63
CA ASN A 2 27.24 44.67 7.52
C ASN A 2 26.07 43.88 8.21
N GLY A 3 26.35 42.76 8.86
CA GLY A 3 25.31 41.94 9.45
C GLY A 3 24.40 42.65 10.44
N SER A 4 24.94 43.66 11.19
CA SER A 4 24.19 44.47 12.15
C SER A 4 23.20 45.43 11.48
N GLU A 5 23.56 45.97 10.34
CA GLU A 5 22.68 46.84 9.53
C GLU A 5 21.54 46.03 8.90
N LYS A 6 21.84 44.81 8.39
CA LYS A 6 20.81 43.90 7.87
C LYS A 6 19.81 43.45 8.93
N LEU A 7 20.27 43.19 10.15
CA LEU A 7 19.38 42.84 11.27
C LEU A 7 18.43 43.99 11.66
N ARG A 8 18.91 45.25 11.60
CA ARG A 8 18.08 46.41 11.86
C ARG A 8 17.07 46.71 10.76
N ALA A 9 17.34 46.24 9.54
CA ALA A 9 16.46 46.40 8.39
C ALA A 9 15.34 45.35 8.32
N LEU A 10 15.28 44.37 9.22
CA LEU A 10 14.17 43.42 9.28
C LEU A 10 12.86 44.15 9.58
N PRO A 11 11.77 43.87 8.81
CA PRO A 11 10.50 44.55 9.01
C PRO A 11 9.84 44.17 10.35
N ALA A 12 9.02 45.05 10.88
CA ALA A 12 8.17 44.74 12.03
C ALA A 12 6.95 43.92 11.57
N VAL A 13 6.43 43.06 12.47
CA VAL A 13 5.32 42.16 12.14
C VAL A 13 4.06 42.91 11.61
N HIS A 14 3.76 44.08 12.20
CA HIS A 14 2.60 44.88 11.77
C HIS A 14 2.80 45.48 10.36
N GLU A 15 4.03 45.86 9.98
CA GLU A 15 4.33 46.40 8.66
C GLU A 15 4.13 45.33 7.58
N VAL A 16 4.57 44.09 7.84
CA VAL A 16 4.36 42.95 6.91
C VAL A 16 2.88 42.59 6.84
N LEU A 17 2.18 42.63 7.97
CA LEU A 17 0.74 42.37 8.02
C LEU A 17 -0.07 43.36 7.18
N ASP A 18 0.24 44.67 7.30
CA ASP A 18 -0.43 45.72 6.55
C ASP A 18 -0.18 45.57 5.03
N ARG A 19 1.03 45.18 4.62
CA ARG A 19 1.37 44.95 3.21
C ARG A 19 0.71 43.70 2.64
N LEU A 20 0.50 42.66 3.47
CA LEU A 20 -0.17 41.42 3.06
C LEU A 20 -1.69 41.49 3.15
N ALA A 21 -2.27 42.47 3.83
CA ALA A 21 -3.72 42.59 3.99
C ALA A 21 -4.54 42.49 2.67
N PRO A 22 -4.10 43.08 1.53
CA PRO A 22 -4.87 42.98 0.28
C PRO A 22 -4.86 41.56 -0.33
N SER A 23 -3.80 40.79 -0.14
CA SER A 23 -3.61 39.46 -0.76
C SER A 23 -3.90 38.30 0.18
N ALA A 24 -3.67 38.45 1.47
CA ALA A 24 -3.74 37.40 2.47
C ALA A 24 -4.79 37.67 3.58
N GLY A 25 -5.59 38.72 3.47
CA GLY A 25 -6.59 39.08 4.50
C GLY A 25 -7.73 38.09 4.68
N HIS A 26 -7.86 37.08 3.81
CA HIS A 26 -8.79 35.97 3.96
C HIS A 26 -8.31 34.88 4.94
N TYR A 27 -7.01 34.88 5.31
CA TYR A 27 -6.50 33.95 6.33
C TYR A 27 -6.80 34.47 7.75
N PRO A 28 -6.92 33.56 8.72
CA PRO A 28 -7.09 33.97 10.12
C PRO A 28 -5.91 34.83 10.59
N HIS A 29 -6.21 35.97 11.23
CA HIS A 29 -5.20 36.93 11.71
C HIS A 29 -4.09 36.28 12.56
N ALA A 30 -4.46 35.35 13.46
CA ALA A 30 -3.49 34.63 14.30
C ALA A 30 -2.51 33.80 13.48
N LEU A 31 -2.97 33.16 12.38
CA LEU A 31 -2.13 32.40 11.45
C LEU A 31 -1.15 33.34 10.72
N LEU A 32 -1.67 34.46 10.15
CA LEU A 32 -0.80 35.43 9.47
C LEU A 32 0.32 35.95 10.39
N VAL A 33 -0.02 36.31 11.62
CA VAL A 33 0.98 36.77 12.61
C VAL A 33 2.01 35.69 12.92
N ALA A 34 1.59 34.43 13.04
CA ALA A 34 2.51 33.30 13.28
C ALA A 34 3.46 33.09 12.11
N GLU A 35 2.94 33.08 10.86
CA GLU A 35 3.75 32.89 9.65
C GLU A 35 4.72 34.05 9.41
N ILE A 36 4.29 35.30 9.67
CA ILE A 36 5.15 36.49 9.57
C ILE A 36 6.31 36.41 10.60
N ARG A 37 6.02 36.03 11.84
CA ARG A 37 7.05 35.86 12.88
C ARG A 37 8.06 34.78 12.47
N GLY A 38 7.56 33.63 11.96
CA GLY A 38 8.42 32.57 11.46
C GLY A 38 9.33 33.01 10.31
N ALA A 39 8.80 33.73 9.34
CA ALA A 39 9.58 34.26 8.22
C ALA A 39 10.67 35.25 8.66
N ILE A 40 10.34 36.18 9.56
CA ILE A 40 11.30 37.13 10.12
C ILE A 40 12.40 36.42 10.94
N GLU A 41 12.06 35.39 11.71
CA GLU A 41 13.03 34.62 12.46
C GLU A 41 13.99 33.84 11.57
N GLU A 42 13.49 33.23 10.48
CA GLU A 42 14.33 32.58 9.46
C GLU A 42 15.27 33.59 8.80
N MET A 43 14.77 34.76 8.40
CA MET A 43 15.60 35.83 7.84
C MET A 43 16.69 36.26 8.82
N ARG A 44 16.36 36.38 10.12
CA ARG A 44 17.34 36.71 11.17
C ARG A 44 18.42 35.64 11.27
N ALA A 45 18.03 34.37 11.30
CA ALA A 45 18.97 33.24 11.37
C ALA A 45 19.89 33.19 10.15
N GLU A 46 19.38 33.44 8.95
CA GLU A 46 20.17 33.50 7.71
C GLU A 46 21.17 34.67 7.71
N ILE A 47 20.76 35.85 8.16
CA ILE A 47 21.66 37.02 8.29
C ILE A 47 22.79 36.72 9.27
N LEU A 48 22.51 36.12 10.43
CA LEU A 48 23.50 35.73 11.42
C LEU A 48 24.47 34.66 10.89
N ALA A 49 23.97 33.75 10.03
CA ALA A 49 24.78 32.73 9.40
C ALA A 49 25.51 33.20 8.11
N GLY A 50 25.37 34.47 7.73
CA GLY A 50 25.97 35.02 6.50
C GLY A 50 25.39 34.48 5.19
N ARG A 51 24.22 33.86 5.22
CA ARG A 51 23.56 33.18 4.08
C ARG A 51 22.32 33.91 3.54
N ALA A 52 22.13 35.18 3.88
CA ALA A 52 20.95 35.94 3.46
C ALA A 52 20.81 35.97 1.91
N ASN A 53 19.71 35.47 1.40
CA ASN A 53 19.45 35.27 -0.03
C ASN A 53 18.64 36.39 -0.70
N GLY A 54 18.25 37.44 0.04
CA GLY A 54 17.52 38.59 -0.50
C GLY A 54 16.01 38.41 -0.62
N THR A 55 15.44 37.24 -0.37
CA THR A 55 13.98 36.99 -0.39
C THR A 55 13.29 37.78 0.73
N GLY A 56 12.25 38.56 0.40
CA GLY A 56 11.51 39.41 1.34
C GLY A 56 10.62 38.62 2.30
N ALA A 57 10.18 39.27 3.38
CA ALA A 57 9.28 38.65 4.35
C ALA A 57 7.93 38.28 3.73
N GLU A 58 7.40 39.14 2.85
CA GLU A 58 6.12 38.92 2.17
C GLU A 58 6.14 37.68 1.25
N GLU A 59 7.21 37.49 0.48
CA GLU A 59 7.38 36.32 -0.39
C GLU A 59 7.44 35.03 0.43
N ARG A 60 8.22 35.02 1.51
CA ARG A 60 8.32 33.86 2.42
C ARG A 60 7.00 33.52 3.06
N VAL A 61 6.23 34.52 3.51
CA VAL A 61 4.90 34.30 4.07
C VAL A 61 3.96 33.75 3.00
N ALA A 62 3.98 34.28 1.78
CA ALA A 62 3.17 33.79 0.68
C ALA A 62 3.50 32.32 0.35
N GLU A 63 4.80 31.95 0.30
CA GLU A 63 5.24 30.56 0.10
C GLU A 63 4.78 29.64 1.23
N ARG A 64 4.87 30.07 2.48
CA ARG A 64 4.44 29.30 3.67
C ARG A 64 2.93 29.10 3.68
N LEU A 65 2.14 30.14 3.36
CA LEU A 65 0.69 30.04 3.23
C LEU A 65 0.29 29.13 2.07
N ALA A 66 0.92 29.27 0.91
CA ALA A 66 0.70 28.36 -0.22
C ALA A 66 1.07 26.91 0.10
N ALA A 67 2.09 26.69 0.93
CA ALA A 67 2.45 25.36 1.40
C ALA A 67 1.39 24.76 2.34
N LEU A 68 0.71 25.58 3.17
CA LEU A 68 -0.39 25.13 4.01
C LEU A 68 -1.64 24.74 3.19
N GLU A 69 -1.89 25.41 2.07
CA GLU A 69 -3.01 25.08 1.18
C GLU A 69 -2.77 23.82 0.36
N ARG A 70 -1.52 23.42 0.17
CA ARG A 70 -1.18 22.21 -0.58
C ARG A 70 -1.28 20.99 0.33
N PRO A 71 -2.14 20.02 0.02
CA PRO A 71 -2.14 18.75 0.74
C PRO A 71 -0.78 18.07 0.68
N SER A 72 -0.28 17.57 1.81
CA SER A 72 0.96 16.79 1.86
C SER A 72 0.81 15.44 1.15
N LEU A 73 -0.37 14.82 1.26
CA LEU A 73 -0.74 13.62 0.52
C LEU A 73 -1.24 14.03 -0.87
N ARG A 74 -0.47 13.68 -1.91
CA ARG A 74 -0.76 14.06 -3.30
C ARG A 74 -0.78 12.84 -4.20
N ARG A 75 -1.53 12.92 -5.29
CA ARG A 75 -1.43 11.96 -6.39
C ARG A 75 -0.02 11.99 -6.97
N VAL A 76 0.51 10.81 -7.29
CA VAL A 76 1.76 10.65 -8.02
C VAL A 76 1.53 9.66 -9.17
N ILE A 77 2.28 9.79 -10.24
CA ILE A 77 2.28 8.84 -11.36
C ILE A 77 3.39 7.82 -11.11
N ASN A 78 3.00 6.55 -11.05
CA ASN A 78 3.94 5.46 -10.86
C ASN A 78 4.43 4.94 -12.23
N ALA A 79 5.64 5.30 -12.61
CA ALA A 79 6.31 4.80 -13.82
C ALA A 79 7.45 3.81 -13.50
N THR A 80 7.44 3.20 -12.31
CA THR A 80 8.51 2.28 -11.88
C THR A 80 8.35 0.86 -12.42
N GLY A 81 7.15 0.45 -12.83
CA GLY A 81 6.85 -0.95 -13.16
C GLY A 81 6.64 -1.86 -11.94
N VAL A 82 6.58 -1.30 -10.74
CA VAL A 82 6.21 -2.03 -9.51
C VAL A 82 4.72 -1.83 -9.26
N VAL A 83 3.89 -2.85 -9.53
CA VAL A 83 2.42 -2.73 -9.47
C VAL A 83 1.93 -2.39 -8.05
N LEU A 84 2.39 -3.15 -7.04
CA LEU A 84 2.06 -2.94 -5.63
C LEU A 84 3.20 -2.21 -4.92
N HIS A 85 3.49 -0.98 -5.37
CA HIS A 85 4.64 -0.21 -4.85
C HIS A 85 4.40 0.23 -3.40
N THR A 86 5.14 -0.33 -2.46
CA THR A 86 4.96 -0.13 -1.02
C THR A 86 4.92 1.36 -0.63
N ASN A 87 5.89 2.14 -1.11
CA ASN A 87 6.00 3.56 -0.77
C ASN A 87 4.97 4.46 -1.48
N LEU A 88 4.26 3.92 -2.49
CA LEU A 88 3.22 4.64 -3.24
C LEU A 88 1.79 4.17 -2.88
N GLY A 89 1.64 3.50 -1.74
CA GLY A 89 0.34 3.10 -1.21
C GLY A 89 -0.13 1.72 -1.67
N ARG A 90 0.74 0.90 -2.27
CA ARG A 90 0.46 -0.47 -2.77
C ARG A 90 -0.58 -0.49 -3.89
N ALA A 91 -1.72 -1.21 -3.73
CA ALA A 91 -2.74 -1.26 -4.77
C ALA A 91 -3.40 0.11 -4.97
N PRO A 92 -3.33 0.68 -6.19
CA PRO A 92 -4.07 1.90 -6.48
C PRO A 92 -5.57 1.60 -6.50
N LEU A 93 -6.37 2.51 -5.96
CA LEU A 93 -7.82 2.39 -5.97
C LEU A 93 -8.38 2.82 -7.34
N GLY A 94 -9.36 2.08 -7.84
CA GLY A 94 -10.13 2.49 -9.01
C GLY A 94 -10.92 3.77 -8.76
N ALA A 95 -11.43 4.36 -9.83
CA ALA A 95 -12.26 5.56 -9.72
C ALA A 95 -13.52 5.26 -8.87
N TRP A 96 -13.66 5.94 -7.75
CA TRP A 96 -14.82 5.90 -6.88
C TRP A 96 -14.98 7.25 -6.18
N ASN A 97 -16.23 7.61 -5.86
CA ASN A 97 -16.51 8.85 -5.15
C ASN A 97 -17.00 8.52 -3.74
N PRO A 98 -16.33 9.01 -2.69
CA PRO A 98 -16.85 8.90 -1.33
C PRO A 98 -18.25 9.49 -1.22
N LEU A 99 -19.17 8.79 -0.54
CA LEU A 99 -20.52 9.29 -0.30
C LEU A 99 -20.45 10.56 0.55
N PRO A 100 -21.01 11.68 0.06
CA PRO A 100 -21.08 12.90 0.86
C PRO A 100 -22.12 12.75 1.98
N GLY A 101 -21.91 13.45 3.07
CA GLY A 101 -22.90 13.54 4.16
C GLY A 101 -23.06 12.25 4.98
N TYR A 102 -24.30 12.00 5.37
CA TYR A 102 -24.64 10.80 6.17
C TYR A 102 -24.81 9.57 5.28
N CYS A 103 -24.54 8.39 5.85
CA CYS A 103 -24.74 7.10 5.19
C CYS A 103 -25.32 6.06 6.16
N ASN A 104 -25.80 4.96 5.63
CA ASN A 104 -26.40 3.86 6.39
C ASN A 104 -25.39 2.87 6.97
N LEU A 105 -24.16 3.31 7.26
CA LEU A 105 -23.05 2.44 7.70
C LEU A 105 -23.43 1.49 8.85
N GLU A 106 -24.19 1.96 9.84
CA GLU A 106 -24.71 1.18 10.95
C GLU A 106 -26.24 1.30 11.07
N TYR A 107 -26.93 1.48 9.94
CA TYR A 107 -28.39 1.58 9.90
C TYR A 107 -28.98 0.62 8.88
N ASP A 108 -29.87 -0.26 9.32
CA ASP A 108 -30.64 -1.15 8.47
C ASP A 108 -31.85 -0.38 7.92
N LEU A 109 -31.78 -0.04 6.64
CA LEU A 109 -32.84 0.73 5.97
C LEU A 109 -34.16 -0.02 5.86
N ALA A 110 -34.12 -1.35 5.73
CA ALA A 110 -35.32 -2.16 5.61
C ALA A 110 -36.01 -2.34 6.97
N ALA A 111 -35.22 -2.54 8.02
CA ALA A 111 -35.76 -2.75 9.37
C ALA A 111 -35.98 -1.44 10.17
N GLY A 112 -35.54 -0.30 9.66
CA GLY A 112 -35.67 1.01 10.32
C GLY A 112 -34.94 1.09 11.67
N ARG A 113 -33.85 0.35 11.86
CA ARG A 113 -33.14 0.25 13.14
C ARG A 113 -31.62 0.15 12.94
N ARG A 114 -30.89 0.19 14.07
CA ARG A 114 -29.45 0.01 14.07
C ARG A 114 -29.07 -1.34 13.45
N GLY A 115 -28.17 -1.30 12.46
CA GLY A 115 -27.53 -2.43 11.82
C GLY A 115 -26.09 -2.65 12.28
N LYS A 116 -25.43 -3.59 11.64
CA LYS A 116 -23.99 -3.88 11.83
C LYS A 116 -23.20 -3.34 10.65
N ARG A 117 -22.04 -2.75 10.93
CA ARG A 117 -21.17 -2.16 9.91
C ARG A 117 -20.64 -3.19 8.89
N ASP A 118 -20.26 -4.36 9.36
CA ASP A 118 -19.68 -5.41 8.53
C ASP A 118 -20.68 -6.05 7.54
N THR A 119 -21.97 -5.77 7.64
CA THR A 119 -22.98 -6.26 6.68
C THR A 119 -22.72 -5.79 5.25
N HIS A 120 -22.10 -4.63 5.07
CA HIS A 120 -21.81 -4.07 3.75
C HIS A 120 -20.75 -4.87 2.98
N THR A 121 -19.82 -5.52 3.67
CA THR A 121 -18.73 -6.27 3.06
C THR A 121 -18.85 -7.78 3.25
N ALA A 122 -19.44 -8.25 4.35
CA ALA A 122 -19.47 -9.67 4.71
C ALA A 122 -20.16 -10.56 3.65
N GLY A 123 -21.34 -10.14 3.14
CA GLY A 123 -22.03 -10.89 2.10
C GLY A 123 -21.31 -10.91 0.75
N LEU A 124 -20.51 -9.88 0.45
CA LEU A 124 -19.68 -9.85 -0.75
C LEU A 124 -18.46 -10.76 -0.60
N LEU A 125 -17.82 -10.74 0.57
CA LEU A 125 -16.71 -11.65 0.91
C LEU A 125 -17.16 -13.11 0.84
N GLU A 126 -18.31 -13.44 1.43
CA GLU A 126 -18.86 -14.80 1.40
C GLU A 126 -19.10 -15.29 -0.03
N ARG A 127 -19.65 -14.43 -0.92
CA ARG A 127 -19.84 -14.77 -2.33
C ARG A 127 -18.52 -14.94 -3.07
N LEU A 128 -17.54 -14.10 -2.79
CA LEU A 128 -16.24 -14.14 -3.46
C LEU A 128 -15.38 -15.32 -3.02
N LEU A 129 -15.41 -15.67 -1.74
CA LEU A 129 -14.53 -16.67 -1.12
C LEU A 129 -15.20 -18.02 -0.92
N GLY A 130 -16.53 -18.10 -0.97
CA GLY A 130 -17.30 -19.31 -0.67
C GLY A 130 -17.38 -19.65 0.82
N ALA A 131 -17.02 -18.72 1.70
CA ALA A 131 -17.06 -18.87 3.15
C ALA A 131 -17.34 -17.53 3.84
N PRO A 132 -18.00 -17.51 5.03
CA PRO A 132 -18.20 -16.30 5.80
C PRO A 132 -16.92 -15.53 6.03
N GLY A 133 -16.98 -14.20 5.92
CA GLY A 133 -15.82 -13.34 6.10
C GLY A 133 -16.13 -12.05 6.87
N ILE A 134 -15.09 -11.46 7.43
CA ILE A 134 -15.08 -10.14 8.08
C ILE A 134 -13.84 -9.36 7.63
N ALA A 135 -13.90 -8.04 7.79
CA ALA A 135 -12.78 -7.16 7.49
C ALA A 135 -12.42 -6.28 8.71
N VAL A 136 -11.12 -6.09 8.93
CA VAL A 136 -10.51 -5.25 9.96
C VAL A 136 -9.47 -4.31 9.32
N ASN A 137 -8.84 -3.44 10.11
CA ASN A 137 -7.98 -2.35 9.62
C ASN A 137 -6.85 -2.76 8.68
N ASN A 138 -6.20 -3.89 8.93
CA ASN A 138 -5.11 -4.45 8.12
C ASN A 138 -4.87 -5.92 8.48
N ASN A 139 -4.01 -6.61 7.72
CA ASN A 139 -3.76 -8.03 7.96
C ASN A 139 -3.05 -8.31 9.31
N ALA A 140 -2.21 -7.40 9.80
CA ALA A 140 -1.63 -7.53 11.14
C ALA A 140 -2.70 -7.53 12.24
N ALA A 141 -3.71 -6.66 12.11
CA ALA A 141 -4.88 -6.64 12.98
C ALA A 141 -5.73 -7.92 12.84
N ALA A 142 -5.83 -8.49 11.65
CA ALA A 142 -6.50 -9.76 11.40
C ALA A 142 -5.80 -10.91 12.11
N VAL A 143 -4.47 -11.02 11.97
CA VAL A 143 -3.64 -12.03 12.66
C VAL A 143 -3.75 -11.87 14.17
N PHE A 144 -3.63 -10.63 14.68
CA PHE A 144 -3.77 -10.35 16.11
C PHE A 144 -5.12 -10.76 16.67
N LEU A 145 -6.22 -10.43 15.99
CA LEU A 145 -7.58 -10.81 16.38
C LEU A 145 -7.77 -12.32 16.35
N ALA A 146 -7.28 -13.00 15.31
CA ALA A 146 -7.37 -14.45 15.18
C ALA A 146 -6.64 -15.16 16.33
N LEU A 147 -5.40 -14.76 16.62
CA LEU A 147 -4.60 -15.35 17.68
C LEU A 147 -5.20 -15.09 19.07
N ALA A 148 -5.62 -13.86 19.35
CA ALA A 148 -6.24 -13.49 20.62
C ALA A 148 -7.57 -14.24 20.88
N GLU A 149 -8.31 -14.61 19.83
CA GLU A 149 -9.56 -15.37 19.95
C GLU A 149 -9.35 -16.88 20.00
N LEU A 150 -8.42 -17.40 19.17
CA LEU A 150 -8.28 -18.84 18.96
C LEU A 150 -7.26 -19.49 19.91
N ALA A 151 -6.28 -18.74 20.39
CA ALA A 151 -5.20 -19.27 21.21
C ALA A 151 -4.88 -18.42 22.48
N PRO A 152 -5.88 -17.90 23.22
CA PRO A 152 -5.61 -17.17 24.45
C PRO A 152 -4.90 -18.11 25.44
N ASP A 153 -3.74 -17.65 25.96
CA ASP A 153 -2.88 -18.39 26.91
C ASP A 153 -2.45 -19.81 26.43
N GLY A 154 -2.60 -20.08 25.13
CA GLY A 154 -2.30 -21.35 24.49
C GLY A 154 -1.12 -21.32 23.54
N GLU A 155 -0.66 -22.51 23.14
CA GLU A 155 0.43 -22.66 22.18
C GLU A 155 -0.10 -22.62 20.75
N VAL A 156 0.62 -21.88 19.90
CA VAL A 156 0.44 -21.85 18.44
C VAL A 156 1.66 -22.48 17.80
N VAL A 157 1.46 -23.60 17.12
CA VAL A 157 2.54 -24.32 16.43
C VAL A 157 2.71 -23.75 15.03
N VAL A 158 3.92 -23.34 14.69
CA VAL A 158 4.27 -22.73 13.39
C VAL A 158 5.66 -23.13 12.96
N SER A 159 5.89 -23.26 11.65
CA SER A 159 7.21 -23.55 11.09
C SER A 159 8.17 -22.40 11.35
N ARG A 160 9.40 -22.71 11.78
CA ARG A 160 10.47 -21.70 11.95
C ARG A 160 10.78 -20.98 10.65
N GLY A 161 10.71 -21.63 9.50
CA GLY A 161 10.88 -21.03 8.18
C GLY A 161 9.75 -20.09 7.75
N GLU A 162 8.65 -20.01 8.54
CA GLU A 162 7.50 -19.14 8.30
C GLU A 162 7.43 -17.94 9.26
N LEU A 163 8.42 -17.79 10.15
CA LEU A 163 8.54 -16.64 11.05
C LEU A 163 9.20 -15.48 10.31
N ILE A 164 8.38 -14.72 9.61
CA ILE A 164 8.81 -13.65 8.72
C ILE A 164 8.77 -12.29 9.40
N GLU A 165 9.67 -11.40 8.95
CA GLU A 165 9.58 -9.96 9.16
C GLU A 165 8.99 -9.32 7.90
N ILE A 166 7.94 -8.53 8.07
CA ILE A 166 7.27 -7.79 7.00
C ILE A 166 7.50 -6.31 7.29
N GLY A 167 8.04 -5.55 6.36
CA GLY A 167 8.31 -4.12 6.41
C GLY A 167 8.19 -3.37 7.76
N ASP A 168 9.00 -2.36 7.99
CA ASP A 168 9.02 -1.53 9.21
C ASP A 168 9.23 -2.31 10.54
N GLY A 169 9.90 -3.49 10.48
CA GLY A 169 10.18 -4.29 11.67
C GLY A 169 9.00 -5.09 12.21
N PHE A 170 7.90 -5.22 11.46
CA PHE A 170 6.78 -6.06 11.86
C PHE A 170 7.17 -7.55 11.81
N ARG A 171 7.09 -8.23 12.95
CA ARG A 171 7.41 -9.66 13.11
C ARG A 171 6.22 -10.44 13.63
N ILE A 172 5.95 -11.59 13.02
CA ILE A 172 4.90 -12.49 13.47
C ILE A 172 5.07 -12.90 14.96
N PRO A 173 6.27 -13.24 15.46
CA PRO A 173 6.48 -13.54 16.87
C PRO A 173 6.06 -12.43 17.84
N ASP A 174 6.30 -11.16 17.47
CA ASP A 174 5.96 -10.02 18.32
C ASP A 174 4.45 -9.83 18.45
N ILE A 175 3.72 -10.07 17.36
CA ILE A 175 2.25 -10.05 17.36
C ILE A 175 1.69 -11.22 18.18
N MET A 176 2.26 -12.41 18.03
CA MET A 176 1.86 -13.59 18.83
C MET A 176 2.01 -13.31 20.32
N ALA A 177 3.17 -12.83 20.75
CA ALA A 177 3.42 -12.51 22.16
C ALA A 177 2.41 -11.49 22.71
N ARG A 178 2.04 -10.47 21.90
CA ARG A 178 1.07 -9.44 22.30
C ARG A 178 -0.38 -9.91 22.28
N SER A 179 -0.69 -10.97 21.51
CA SER A 179 -2.05 -11.56 21.46
C SER A 179 -2.38 -12.46 22.65
N GLY A 180 -1.40 -12.75 23.52
CA GLY A 180 -1.52 -13.73 24.60
C GLY A 180 -1.22 -15.17 24.16
N ALA A 181 -0.95 -15.41 22.88
CA ALA A 181 -0.55 -16.71 22.39
C ALA A 181 0.92 -17.01 22.67
N THR A 182 1.25 -18.26 22.94
CA THR A 182 2.62 -18.73 23.12
C THR A 182 3.12 -19.34 21.82
N LEU A 183 4.22 -18.81 21.28
CA LEU A 183 4.86 -19.33 20.07
C LEU A 183 5.50 -20.69 20.34
N ARG A 184 5.18 -21.69 19.50
CA ARG A 184 5.80 -23.00 19.47
C ARG A 184 6.40 -23.26 18.08
N GLU A 185 7.69 -22.98 17.93
CA GLU A 185 8.40 -23.15 16.67
C GLU A 185 8.71 -24.64 16.40
N VAL A 186 8.58 -25.06 15.13
CA VAL A 186 8.89 -26.41 14.67
C VAL A 186 9.81 -26.41 13.43
N GLY A 187 10.53 -27.49 13.25
CA GLY A 187 11.48 -27.66 12.15
C GLY A 187 12.69 -26.75 12.25
N THR A 188 13.29 -26.48 11.11
CA THR A 188 14.45 -25.59 10.94
C THR A 188 14.12 -24.44 9.99
N THR A 189 15.05 -23.53 9.77
CA THR A 189 14.85 -22.38 8.87
C THR A 189 14.43 -22.81 7.46
N ASN A 190 15.05 -23.86 6.92
CA ASN A 190 14.86 -24.28 5.53
C ASN A 190 14.04 -25.59 5.38
N ARG A 191 13.82 -26.32 6.47
CA ARG A 191 13.11 -27.61 6.39
C ARG A 191 12.17 -27.81 7.58
N THR A 192 10.92 -28.07 7.26
CA THR A 192 9.90 -28.47 8.23
C THR A 192 9.06 -29.60 7.62
N GLN A 193 8.83 -30.65 8.40
CA GLN A 193 8.05 -31.81 8.02
C GLN A 193 6.83 -31.93 8.92
N ILE A 194 5.83 -32.70 8.49
CA ILE A 194 4.58 -32.88 9.27
C ILE A 194 4.83 -33.50 10.64
N ASP A 195 5.84 -34.36 10.76
CA ASP A 195 6.22 -34.99 12.02
C ASP A 195 6.80 -34.00 13.04
N ASP A 196 7.42 -32.88 12.57
CA ASP A 196 7.84 -31.80 13.47
C ASP A 196 6.64 -31.15 14.15
N TYR A 197 5.54 -30.90 13.39
CA TYR A 197 4.30 -30.41 13.93
C TYR A 197 3.67 -31.44 14.88
N ARG A 198 3.61 -32.72 14.47
CA ARG A 198 3.03 -33.80 15.26
C ARG A 198 3.71 -33.95 16.62
N ALA A 199 5.03 -33.89 16.67
CA ALA A 199 5.84 -34.00 17.87
C ALA A 199 5.71 -32.80 18.82
N ALA A 200 5.38 -31.61 18.29
CA ALA A 200 5.25 -30.40 19.08
C ALA A 200 3.88 -30.21 19.71
N ILE A 201 2.86 -30.94 19.26
CA ILE A 201 1.52 -30.81 19.80
C ILE A 201 1.49 -31.28 21.26
N SER A 202 0.96 -30.44 22.16
CA SER A 202 0.81 -30.66 23.59
C SER A 202 -0.64 -30.41 24.03
N PRO A 203 -1.01 -30.71 25.28
CA PRO A 203 -2.31 -30.31 25.80
C PRO A 203 -2.58 -28.81 25.83
N ARG A 204 -1.52 -27.99 25.71
CA ARG A 204 -1.62 -26.54 25.64
C ARG A 204 -1.79 -26.00 24.20
N THR A 205 -1.57 -26.82 23.17
CA THR A 205 -1.72 -26.42 21.77
C THR A 205 -3.19 -26.07 21.49
N ARG A 206 -3.40 -24.92 20.86
CA ARG A 206 -4.71 -24.38 20.49
C ARG A 206 -4.88 -24.16 18.99
N LEU A 207 -3.77 -24.03 18.26
CA LEU A 207 -3.80 -23.61 16.85
C LEU A 207 -2.58 -24.17 16.11
N LEU A 208 -2.78 -24.63 14.88
CA LEU A 208 -1.73 -24.86 13.90
C LEU A 208 -1.74 -23.67 12.93
N LEU A 209 -0.64 -22.95 12.89
CA LEU A 209 -0.49 -21.76 12.02
C LEU A 209 0.40 -22.08 10.83
N ARG A 210 -0.03 -21.64 9.66
CA ARG A 210 0.76 -21.58 8.44
C ARG A 210 0.89 -20.13 8.01
N VAL A 211 2.07 -19.66 7.69
CA VAL A 211 2.29 -18.32 7.13
C VAL A 211 2.89 -18.47 5.73
N HIS A 212 2.19 -17.91 4.74
CA HIS A 212 2.68 -17.92 3.38
C HIS A 212 3.82 -16.89 3.21
N PRO A 213 5.01 -17.26 2.68
CA PRO A 213 6.13 -16.35 2.51
C PRO A 213 5.90 -15.43 1.31
N SER A 214 4.97 -14.50 1.45
CA SER A 214 4.56 -13.58 0.38
C SER A 214 5.61 -12.52 0.03
N ASN A 215 6.68 -12.37 0.82
CA ASN A 215 7.69 -11.32 0.66
C ASN A 215 9.12 -11.82 0.43
N PHE A 216 9.36 -13.14 0.47
CA PHE A 216 10.64 -13.76 0.15
C PHE A 216 10.44 -15.17 -0.40
N ARG A 217 11.47 -15.69 -1.04
CA ARG A 217 11.52 -17.08 -1.50
C ARG A 217 12.76 -17.79 -0.94
N MET A 218 12.57 -19.02 -0.54
CA MET A 218 13.67 -19.89 -0.10
C MET A 218 13.90 -20.95 -1.16
N SER A 219 15.13 -21.05 -1.66
CA SER A 219 15.52 -21.99 -2.70
C SER A 219 16.65 -22.92 -2.23
N GLY A 220 16.89 -24.04 -2.93
CA GLY A 220 17.91 -25.03 -2.60
C GLY A 220 17.34 -26.21 -1.80
N PHE A 221 18.04 -26.66 -0.77
CA PHE A 221 17.66 -27.82 0.06
C PHE A 221 16.57 -27.42 1.07
N THR A 222 15.33 -27.29 0.60
CA THR A 222 14.18 -26.83 1.37
C THR A 222 13.08 -27.89 1.42
N ALA A 223 12.27 -27.87 2.48
CA ALA A 223 11.00 -28.61 2.58
C ALA A 223 9.99 -27.83 3.40
N ARG A 224 8.75 -27.80 2.94
CA ARG A 224 7.61 -27.20 3.63
C ARG A 224 6.49 -28.21 3.72
N VAL A 225 5.73 -28.15 4.82
CA VAL A 225 4.54 -28.96 4.98
C VAL A 225 3.47 -28.47 4.00
N GLU A 226 2.86 -29.39 3.25
CA GLU A 226 1.73 -29.08 2.40
C GLU A 226 0.50 -28.71 3.25
N LEU A 227 -0.29 -27.74 2.79
CA LEU A 227 -1.48 -27.28 3.53
C LEU A 227 -2.43 -28.44 3.85
N ARG A 228 -2.61 -29.36 2.91
CA ARG A 228 -3.48 -30.55 3.09
C ARG A 228 -3.01 -31.46 4.21
N GLU A 229 -1.69 -31.67 4.36
CA GLU A 229 -1.12 -32.48 5.44
C GLU A 229 -1.38 -31.82 6.81
N LEU A 230 -1.22 -30.49 6.88
CA LEU A 230 -1.48 -29.73 8.09
C LEU A 230 -2.97 -29.76 8.47
N ILE A 231 -3.88 -29.65 7.50
CA ILE A 231 -5.33 -29.78 7.70
C ILE A 231 -5.69 -31.18 8.23
N LEU A 232 -5.09 -32.23 7.66
CA LEU A 232 -5.32 -33.62 8.13
C LEU A 232 -4.86 -33.80 9.57
N LEU A 233 -3.67 -33.28 9.92
CA LEU A 233 -3.15 -33.31 11.28
C LEU A 233 -4.06 -32.51 12.24
N GLY A 234 -4.53 -31.34 11.83
CA GLY A 234 -5.48 -30.53 12.61
C GLY A 234 -6.76 -31.30 12.92
N ARG A 235 -7.34 -31.98 11.91
CA ARG A 235 -8.53 -32.85 12.09
C ARG A 235 -8.26 -34.05 13.02
N GLU A 236 -7.12 -34.72 12.84
CA GLU A 236 -6.70 -35.85 13.71
C GLU A 236 -6.62 -35.42 15.18
N ARG A 237 -6.15 -34.22 15.44
CA ARG A 237 -5.88 -33.70 16.79
C ARG A 237 -6.99 -32.80 17.34
N GLY A 238 -8.04 -32.54 16.58
CA GLY A 238 -9.11 -31.60 16.96
C GLY A 238 -8.65 -30.15 17.11
N LEU A 239 -7.58 -29.75 16.35
CA LEU A 239 -7.01 -28.43 16.39
C LEU A 239 -7.38 -27.64 15.12
N PRO A 240 -7.78 -26.36 15.23
CA PRO A 240 -8.00 -25.53 14.07
C PRO A 240 -6.69 -25.25 13.33
N VAL A 241 -6.78 -25.11 11.99
CA VAL A 241 -5.69 -24.69 11.12
C VAL A 241 -6.00 -23.30 10.60
N TYR A 242 -5.09 -22.37 10.82
CA TYR A 242 -5.15 -21.00 10.32
C TYR A 242 -4.03 -20.75 9.33
N GLU A 243 -4.39 -20.21 8.17
CA GLU A 243 -3.41 -19.82 7.13
C GLU A 243 -3.41 -18.31 6.93
N ASP A 244 -2.27 -17.68 7.17
CA ASP A 244 -2.00 -16.29 6.80
C ASP A 244 -1.38 -16.27 5.40
N LEU A 245 -2.18 -15.86 4.41
CA LEU A 245 -1.77 -15.77 3.00
C LEU A 245 -1.02 -14.47 2.67
N GLY A 246 -1.31 -13.41 3.38
CA GLY A 246 -0.70 -12.10 3.19
C GLY A 246 -1.04 -11.41 1.86
N SER A 247 -0.89 -12.08 0.72
CA SER A 247 -0.99 -11.47 -0.63
C SER A 247 -2.39 -11.09 -1.07
N GLY A 248 -3.42 -11.80 -0.62
CA GLY A 248 -4.81 -11.50 -0.95
C GLY A 248 -5.22 -11.84 -2.38
N CYS A 249 -4.62 -12.88 -2.96
CA CYS A 249 -4.98 -13.34 -4.29
C CYS A 249 -6.36 -14.01 -4.27
N VAL A 250 -7.31 -13.45 -5.03
CA VAL A 250 -8.68 -13.96 -5.15
C VAL A 250 -9.07 -14.28 -6.60
N VAL A 251 -8.23 -13.89 -7.55
CA VAL A 251 -8.37 -14.13 -8.99
C VAL A 251 -7.20 -14.98 -9.45
N ASP A 252 -7.43 -15.95 -10.32
CA ASP A 252 -6.35 -16.77 -10.90
C ASP A 252 -5.45 -15.91 -11.79
N LEU A 253 -4.23 -15.70 -11.35
CA LEU A 253 -3.21 -14.90 -12.04
C LEU A 253 -2.18 -15.77 -12.81
N ARG A 254 -2.28 -17.10 -12.77
CA ARG A 254 -1.39 -18.02 -13.51
C ARG A 254 -1.38 -17.80 -15.02
N PRO A 255 -2.51 -17.44 -15.67
CA PRO A 255 -2.51 -17.07 -17.08
C PRO A 255 -1.61 -15.86 -17.41
N PHE A 256 -1.27 -15.05 -16.42
CA PHE A 256 -0.40 -13.87 -16.53
C PHE A 256 1.01 -14.12 -15.98
N GLY A 257 1.36 -15.40 -15.72
CA GLY A 257 2.69 -15.79 -15.23
C GLY A 257 2.90 -15.62 -13.71
N ILE A 258 1.81 -15.44 -12.94
CA ILE A 258 1.89 -15.25 -11.49
C ILE A 258 1.27 -16.47 -10.80
N ASP A 259 2.11 -17.22 -10.10
CA ASP A 259 1.70 -18.38 -9.32
C ASP A 259 1.59 -18.00 -7.83
N GLU A 260 0.38 -17.63 -7.42
CA GLU A 260 0.07 -17.22 -6.06
C GLU A 260 -1.16 -17.98 -5.55
N PRO A 261 -1.14 -18.49 -4.29
CA PRO A 261 -2.25 -19.26 -3.75
C PRO A 261 -3.53 -18.42 -3.65
N LEU A 262 -4.64 -19.01 -4.11
CA LEU A 262 -5.95 -18.38 -4.00
C LEU A 262 -6.56 -18.63 -2.61
N ALA A 263 -7.08 -17.58 -1.98
CA ALA A 263 -7.75 -17.70 -0.69
C ALA A 263 -8.94 -18.68 -0.73
N ALA A 264 -9.70 -18.70 -1.82
CA ALA A 264 -10.79 -19.65 -2.01
C ALA A 264 -10.32 -21.11 -2.14
N ASP A 265 -9.10 -21.36 -2.65
CA ASP A 265 -8.54 -22.72 -2.76
C ASP A 265 -8.16 -23.26 -1.38
N SER A 266 -7.57 -22.45 -0.52
CA SER A 266 -7.27 -22.82 0.87
C SER A 266 -8.55 -23.16 1.64
N LEU A 267 -9.60 -22.34 1.48
CA LEU A 267 -10.90 -22.60 2.10
C LEU A 267 -11.53 -23.89 1.59
N ARG A 268 -11.49 -24.14 0.27
CA ARG A 268 -11.98 -25.40 -0.33
C ARG A 268 -11.16 -26.62 0.08
N ALA A 269 -9.88 -26.47 0.34
CA ALA A 269 -9.04 -27.54 0.90
C ALA A 269 -9.45 -27.89 2.35
N GLY A 270 -10.16 -27.00 3.04
CA GLY A 270 -10.72 -27.21 4.36
C GLY A 270 -9.93 -26.61 5.51
N VAL A 271 -9.15 -25.56 5.24
CA VAL A 271 -8.56 -24.74 6.31
C VAL A 271 -9.68 -24.08 7.12
N ASP A 272 -9.46 -23.91 8.43
CA ASP A 272 -10.50 -23.40 9.32
C ASP A 272 -10.64 -21.88 9.25
N LEU A 273 -9.55 -21.18 8.99
CA LEU A 273 -9.49 -19.73 8.85
C LEU A 273 -8.36 -19.33 7.89
N VAL A 274 -8.60 -18.33 7.05
CA VAL A 274 -7.57 -17.62 6.27
C VAL A 274 -7.56 -16.15 6.64
N SER A 275 -6.40 -15.49 6.48
CA SER A 275 -6.31 -14.03 6.46
C SER A 275 -5.43 -13.53 5.33
N PHE A 276 -5.69 -12.28 4.90
CA PHE A 276 -4.91 -11.62 3.87
C PHE A 276 -5.15 -10.11 3.83
N SER A 277 -4.28 -9.38 3.12
CA SER A 277 -4.37 -7.93 2.94
C SER A 277 -5.31 -7.54 1.80
N GLY A 278 -6.11 -6.50 2.00
CA GLY A 278 -6.99 -5.93 0.98
C GLY A 278 -6.26 -5.05 -0.04
N ASP A 279 -5.16 -4.44 0.37
CA ASP A 279 -4.38 -3.47 -0.42
C ASP A 279 -3.22 -4.10 -1.23
N LYS A 280 -3.28 -5.41 -1.45
CA LYS A 280 -2.34 -6.13 -2.30
C LYS A 280 -3.06 -6.68 -3.55
N LEU A 281 -2.99 -7.99 -3.80
CA LEU A 281 -3.59 -8.62 -5.00
C LEU A 281 -5.12 -8.60 -5.04
N LEU A 282 -5.79 -8.37 -3.90
CA LEU A 282 -7.22 -8.04 -3.91
C LEU A 282 -7.50 -6.76 -4.70
N GLY A 283 -6.54 -5.82 -4.73
CA GLY A 283 -6.64 -4.55 -5.46
C GLY A 283 -7.55 -3.51 -4.80
N GLY A 284 -7.80 -3.66 -3.50
CA GLY A 284 -8.68 -2.78 -2.71
C GLY A 284 -7.94 -1.85 -1.76
N PRO A 285 -8.67 -1.23 -0.82
CA PRO A 285 -8.07 -0.41 0.22
C PRO A 285 -7.35 -1.26 1.26
N GLN A 286 -6.51 -0.61 2.09
CA GLN A 286 -5.91 -1.29 3.24
C GLN A 286 -7.02 -1.87 4.14
N ALA A 287 -7.01 -3.19 4.25
CA ALA A 287 -7.89 -3.96 5.12
C ALA A 287 -7.23 -5.31 5.44
N GLY A 288 -7.58 -5.91 6.56
CA GLY A 288 -7.30 -7.30 6.86
C GLY A 288 -8.58 -8.11 6.69
N ILE A 289 -8.57 -9.06 5.78
CA ILE A 289 -9.70 -9.95 5.56
C ILE A 289 -9.50 -11.23 6.35
N LEU A 290 -10.52 -11.68 7.04
CA LEU A 290 -10.59 -12.99 7.74
C LEU A 290 -11.78 -13.73 7.16
N ALA A 291 -11.57 -14.96 6.67
CA ALA A 291 -12.65 -15.80 6.16
C ALA A 291 -12.44 -17.26 6.55
N GLY A 292 -13.51 -17.99 6.82
CA GLY A 292 -13.40 -19.38 7.25
C GLY A 292 -14.70 -19.95 7.79
N LYS A 293 -14.57 -20.93 8.68
CA LYS A 293 -15.72 -21.59 9.33
C LYS A 293 -16.64 -20.60 10.03
N ALA A 294 -17.94 -20.79 9.84
CA ALA A 294 -18.97 -19.87 10.35
C ALA A 294 -18.88 -19.64 11.87
N GLU A 295 -18.61 -20.71 12.63
CA GLU A 295 -18.45 -20.63 14.09
C GLU A 295 -17.22 -19.82 14.51
N ILE A 296 -16.11 -19.92 13.78
CA ILE A 296 -14.88 -19.14 14.04
C ILE A 296 -15.13 -17.68 13.71
N VAL A 297 -15.65 -17.37 12.52
CA VAL A 297 -15.96 -16.01 12.13
C VAL A 297 -16.97 -15.35 13.08
N ALA A 298 -17.96 -16.12 13.56
CA ALA A 298 -18.91 -15.62 14.56
C ALA A 298 -18.26 -15.32 15.91
N ARG A 299 -17.25 -16.09 16.34
CA ARG A 299 -16.46 -15.83 17.54
C ARG A 299 -15.65 -14.55 17.39
N LEU A 300 -14.91 -14.40 16.28
CA LEU A 300 -14.13 -13.21 15.96
C LEU A 300 -14.99 -11.93 15.99
N ARG A 301 -16.21 -11.98 15.43
CA ARG A 301 -17.17 -10.85 15.46
C ARG A 301 -17.61 -10.45 16.87
N ARG A 302 -17.67 -11.40 17.81
CA ARG A 302 -18.06 -11.14 19.20
C ARG A 302 -16.91 -10.67 20.07
N ASN A 303 -15.67 -10.89 19.64
CA ASN A 303 -14.49 -10.45 20.36
C ASN A 303 -14.48 -8.90 20.46
N PRO A 304 -14.27 -8.31 21.65
CA PRO A 304 -14.21 -6.86 21.83
C PRO A 304 -13.18 -6.17 20.94
N LEU A 305 -12.06 -6.85 20.60
CA LEU A 305 -11.04 -6.35 19.68
C LEU A 305 -11.59 -6.08 18.28
N PHE A 306 -12.57 -6.84 17.81
CA PHE A 306 -13.20 -6.59 16.51
C PHE A 306 -13.78 -5.17 16.43
N ARG A 307 -14.34 -4.65 17.54
CA ARG A 307 -14.81 -3.26 17.59
C ARG A 307 -13.67 -2.26 17.54
N ALA A 308 -12.56 -2.53 18.21
CA ALA A 308 -11.37 -1.66 18.21
C ALA A 308 -10.68 -1.63 16.83
N LEU A 309 -10.69 -2.76 16.12
CA LEU A 309 -10.02 -2.98 14.84
C LEU A 309 -10.94 -2.78 13.61
N ARG A 310 -12.16 -2.31 13.79
CA ARG A 310 -13.15 -2.18 12.71
C ARG A 310 -12.78 -1.11 11.69
N LEU A 311 -13.14 -1.34 10.45
CA LEU A 311 -12.98 -0.37 9.36
C LEU A 311 -13.77 0.92 9.61
N ASP A 312 -13.26 2.05 9.15
CA ASP A 312 -14.02 3.29 9.04
C ASP A 312 -14.97 3.30 7.83
N LYS A 313 -15.76 4.38 7.68
CA LYS A 313 -16.77 4.48 6.62
C LYS A 313 -16.17 4.57 5.22
N LEU A 314 -15.01 5.22 5.05
CA LEU A 314 -14.39 5.39 3.74
C LEU A 314 -13.79 4.07 3.25
N ILE A 315 -13.10 3.36 4.14
CA ILE A 315 -12.52 2.04 3.82
C ILE A 315 -13.63 1.00 3.59
N CYS A 316 -14.72 1.02 4.38
CA CYS A 316 -15.87 0.14 4.11
C CYS A 316 -16.44 0.37 2.71
N GLN A 317 -16.60 1.61 2.29
CA GLN A 317 -17.13 1.96 0.98
C GLN A 317 -16.17 1.58 -0.16
N ALA A 318 -14.87 1.88 -0.02
CA ALA A 318 -13.86 1.51 -1.01
C ALA A 318 -13.75 -0.01 -1.16
N LEU A 319 -13.81 -0.75 -0.03
CA LEU A 319 -13.79 -2.22 -0.05
C LEU A 319 -15.06 -2.79 -0.69
N ASP A 320 -16.26 -2.28 -0.36
CA ASP A 320 -17.52 -2.67 -1.02
C ASP A 320 -17.43 -2.48 -2.53
N HIS A 321 -16.89 -1.32 -2.99
CA HIS A 321 -16.70 -1.03 -4.41
C HIS A 321 -15.77 -2.05 -5.08
N THR A 322 -14.60 -2.33 -4.47
CA THR A 322 -13.64 -3.30 -5.00
C THR A 322 -14.25 -4.70 -5.07
N LEU A 323 -14.87 -5.18 -3.99
CA LEU A 323 -15.47 -6.51 -3.93
C LEU A 323 -16.59 -6.69 -4.97
N ARG A 324 -17.40 -5.65 -5.23
CA ARG A 324 -18.43 -5.67 -6.29
C ARG A 324 -17.79 -5.79 -7.68
N ASN A 325 -16.74 -5.03 -7.97
CA ASN A 325 -16.05 -5.11 -9.24
C ASN A 325 -15.42 -6.50 -9.45
N LEU A 326 -14.84 -7.10 -8.41
CA LEU A 326 -14.33 -8.48 -8.46
C LEU A 326 -15.43 -9.50 -8.73
N LEU A 327 -16.57 -9.43 -8.02
CA LEU A 327 -17.70 -10.33 -8.21
C LEU A 327 -18.37 -10.19 -9.58
N LEU A 328 -18.35 -9.00 -10.15
CA LEU A 328 -18.92 -8.70 -11.48
C LEU A 328 -17.89 -8.89 -12.60
N GLU A 329 -16.69 -9.38 -12.28
CA GLU A 329 -15.58 -9.59 -13.22
C GLU A 329 -15.18 -8.33 -14.00
N ARG A 330 -15.36 -7.16 -13.39
CA ARG A 330 -14.96 -5.87 -13.95
C ARG A 330 -13.50 -5.61 -13.64
N TRP A 331 -12.62 -6.45 -14.16
CA TRP A 331 -11.20 -6.44 -13.85
C TRP A 331 -10.51 -5.10 -14.13
N ASP A 332 -10.94 -4.41 -15.19
CA ASP A 332 -10.38 -3.11 -15.58
C ASP A 332 -10.72 -1.99 -14.58
N ALA A 333 -11.76 -2.18 -13.76
CA ALA A 333 -12.11 -1.28 -12.68
C ALA A 333 -11.28 -1.51 -11.39
N VAL A 334 -10.39 -2.51 -11.39
CA VAL A 334 -9.44 -2.82 -10.30
C VAL A 334 -8.03 -2.60 -10.84
N PRO A 335 -7.42 -1.41 -10.64
CA PRO A 335 -6.21 -1.01 -11.37
C PRO A 335 -5.05 -1.98 -11.26
N ALA A 336 -4.81 -2.57 -10.09
CA ALA A 336 -3.74 -3.56 -9.91
C ALA A 336 -3.94 -4.78 -10.84
N LEU A 337 -5.17 -5.27 -10.98
CA LEU A 337 -5.50 -6.37 -11.88
C LEU A 337 -5.44 -5.95 -13.35
N ALA A 338 -5.92 -4.74 -13.67
CA ALA A 338 -5.81 -4.17 -15.02
C ALA A 338 -4.34 -4.10 -15.46
N MET A 339 -3.45 -3.61 -14.59
CA MET A 339 -2.01 -3.54 -14.85
C MET A 339 -1.38 -4.93 -15.08
N ILE A 340 -1.72 -5.91 -14.26
CA ILE A 340 -1.20 -7.29 -14.38
C ILE A 340 -1.62 -7.93 -15.71
N ARG A 341 -2.85 -7.69 -16.15
CA ARG A 341 -3.42 -8.30 -17.34
C ARG A 341 -2.92 -7.72 -18.66
N GLN A 342 -2.30 -6.53 -18.65
CA GLN A 342 -1.74 -5.95 -19.86
C GLN A 342 -0.62 -6.84 -20.43
N THR A 343 -0.67 -7.08 -21.72
CA THR A 343 0.38 -7.82 -22.46
C THR A 343 1.62 -6.96 -22.68
N ALA A 344 2.77 -7.59 -22.85
CA ALA A 344 4.00 -6.87 -23.22
C ALA A 344 3.85 -6.11 -24.54
N GLY A 345 3.06 -6.63 -25.50
CA GLY A 345 2.79 -5.98 -26.78
C GLY A 345 2.01 -4.67 -26.64
N GLU A 346 0.99 -4.66 -25.78
CA GLU A 346 0.22 -3.43 -25.48
C GLU A 346 1.12 -2.38 -24.82
N ILE A 347 1.95 -2.78 -23.83
CA ILE A 347 2.90 -1.86 -23.18
C ILE A 347 3.90 -1.31 -24.20
N ARG A 348 4.42 -2.16 -25.09
CA ARG A 348 5.33 -1.73 -26.17
C ARG A 348 4.70 -0.66 -27.05
N ALA A 349 3.50 -0.89 -27.53
CA ALA A 349 2.79 0.07 -28.39
C ALA A 349 2.55 1.42 -27.66
N ARG A 350 2.25 1.40 -26.35
CA ARG A 350 2.14 2.60 -25.50
C ARG A 350 3.48 3.31 -25.38
N ALA A 351 4.56 2.57 -25.12
CA ALA A 351 5.93 3.13 -25.00
C ALA A 351 6.39 3.77 -26.32
N GLU A 352 6.15 3.14 -27.45
CA GLU A 352 6.50 3.67 -28.79
C GLU A 352 5.73 4.96 -29.08
N ARG A 353 4.43 5.05 -28.75
CA ARG A 353 3.65 6.29 -28.87
C ARG A 353 4.18 7.41 -27.98
N LEU A 354 4.51 7.09 -26.72
CA LEU A 354 5.06 8.08 -25.79
C LEU A 354 6.38 8.63 -26.31
N VAL A 355 7.31 7.79 -26.76
CA VAL A 355 8.59 8.22 -27.34
C VAL A 355 8.37 9.11 -28.57
N ALA A 356 7.42 8.74 -29.44
CA ALA A 356 7.08 9.58 -30.61
C ALA A 356 6.50 10.94 -30.24
N SER A 357 5.88 11.07 -29.05
CA SER A 357 5.30 12.35 -28.57
C SER A 357 6.33 13.30 -27.95
N VAL A 358 7.57 12.85 -27.71
CA VAL A 358 8.65 13.64 -27.10
C VAL A 358 9.94 13.54 -27.94
N PRO A 359 9.93 13.96 -29.22
CA PRO A 359 11.04 13.76 -30.14
C PRO A 359 12.32 14.50 -29.72
N GLU A 360 12.22 15.50 -28.86
CA GLU A 360 13.33 16.23 -28.28
C GLU A 360 14.12 15.43 -27.21
N ILE A 361 13.61 14.31 -26.78
CA ILE A 361 14.23 13.45 -25.77
C ILE A 361 14.94 12.28 -26.46
N ARG A 362 16.18 12.03 -26.08
CA ARG A 362 16.90 10.82 -26.52
C ARG A 362 16.38 9.61 -25.74
N ALA A 363 15.32 8.99 -26.25
CA ALA A 363 14.66 7.84 -25.65
C ALA A 363 14.62 6.67 -26.64
N GLU A 364 14.65 5.46 -26.09
CA GLU A 364 14.47 4.20 -26.84
C GLU A 364 13.52 3.27 -26.08
N VAL A 365 12.86 2.37 -26.81
CA VAL A 365 11.98 1.34 -26.20
C VAL A 365 12.79 0.05 -26.10
N VAL A 366 13.00 -0.44 -24.87
CA VAL A 366 13.80 -1.62 -24.58
C VAL A 366 12.98 -2.68 -23.85
N ALA A 367 13.29 -3.95 -24.05
CA ALA A 367 12.65 -5.03 -23.31
C ALA A 367 13.08 -5.00 -21.83
N GLY A 368 12.16 -5.35 -20.93
CA GLY A 368 12.41 -5.37 -19.50
C GLY A 368 11.38 -6.18 -18.73
N ASN A 369 11.36 -6.00 -17.42
CA ASN A 369 10.43 -6.67 -16.53
C ASN A 369 9.76 -5.69 -15.58
N SER A 370 8.44 -5.83 -15.45
CA SER A 370 7.67 -5.28 -14.33
C SER A 370 7.64 -6.29 -13.19
N VAL A 371 7.43 -5.83 -11.96
CA VAL A 371 7.30 -6.70 -10.79
C VAL A 371 5.98 -6.42 -10.07
N ILE A 372 5.46 -7.42 -9.37
CA ILE A 372 4.23 -7.22 -8.59
C ILE A 372 4.51 -6.32 -7.39
N GLY A 373 5.61 -6.53 -6.68
CA GLY A 373 6.03 -5.67 -5.58
C GLY A 373 5.83 -6.26 -4.19
N GLY A 374 6.14 -5.47 -3.19
CA GLY A 374 6.35 -5.91 -1.82
C GLY A 374 5.17 -6.61 -1.14
N GLY A 375 5.46 -7.78 -0.59
CA GLY A 375 4.50 -8.58 0.16
C GLY A 375 3.57 -9.42 -0.71
N ALA A 376 3.87 -9.54 -2.01
CA ALA A 376 3.26 -10.49 -2.93
C ALA A 376 4.29 -10.87 -4.00
N THR A 377 4.48 -12.14 -4.27
CA THR A 377 5.29 -12.69 -5.38
C THR A 377 6.70 -12.08 -5.54
N PRO A 378 7.63 -12.25 -4.59
CA PRO A 378 8.88 -11.48 -4.49
C PRO A 378 9.85 -11.65 -5.67
N GLU A 379 9.77 -12.73 -6.44
CA GLU A 379 10.67 -13.01 -7.56
C GLU A 379 9.93 -13.16 -8.90
N GLN A 380 8.62 -12.95 -8.94
CA GLN A 380 7.86 -13.13 -10.18
C GLN A 380 7.87 -11.83 -10.97
N ALA A 381 8.40 -11.90 -12.17
CA ALA A 381 8.49 -10.78 -13.10
C ALA A 381 7.52 -10.98 -14.26
N ILE A 382 6.90 -9.88 -14.70
CA ILE A 382 6.02 -9.85 -15.85
C ILE A 382 6.78 -9.19 -17.00
N PRO A 383 6.92 -9.83 -18.18
CA PRO A 383 7.57 -9.21 -19.33
C PRO A 383 6.91 -7.88 -19.69
N THR A 384 7.73 -6.85 -19.93
CA THR A 384 7.30 -5.49 -20.27
C THR A 384 8.23 -4.85 -21.30
N TRP A 385 7.90 -3.61 -21.67
CA TRP A 385 8.77 -2.74 -22.44
C TRP A 385 8.92 -1.41 -21.72
N LEU A 386 10.15 -0.93 -21.63
CA LEU A 386 10.54 0.26 -20.90
C LEU A 386 10.88 1.40 -21.87
N VAL A 387 10.55 2.61 -21.49
CA VAL A 387 11.10 3.81 -22.12
C VAL A 387 12.39 4.14 -21.39
N ALA A 388 13.52 3.96 -22.07
CA ALA A 388 14.86 4.21 -21.56
C ALA A 388 15.35 5.57 -22.05
N ILE A 389 15.59 6.50 -21.16
CA ILE A 389 15.99 7.88 -21.48
C ILE A 389 17.43 8.09 -21.07
N ALA A 390 18.27 8.48 -22.04
CA ALA A 390 19.66 8.85 -21.80
C ALA A 390 19.75 10.32 -21.36
N CYS A 391 20.24 10.54 -20.15
CA CYS A 391 20.46 11.87 -19.57
C CYS A 391 21.92 12.01 -19.12
N PRO A 392 22.58 13.18 -19.28
CA PRO A 392 23.91 13.40 -18.72
C PRO A 392 23.96 13.36 -17.19
N ASP A 393 22.89 13.78 -16.54
CA ASP A 393 22.69 13.70 -15.10
C ASP A 393 21.31 13.05 -14.83
N VAL A 394 21.34 11.75 -14.72
CA VAL A 394 20.14 10.91 -14.52
C VAL A 394 19.49 11.19 -13.17
N ALA A 395 20.29 11.44 -12.12
CA ALA A 395 19.77 11.73 -10.78
C ALA A 395 19.05 13.09 -10.74
N ALA A 396 19.60 14.10 -11.40
CA ALA A 396 18.92 15.39 -11.53
C ALA A 396 17.64 15.30 -12.38
N ALA A 397 17.62 14.46 -13.43
CA ALA A 397 16.43 14.23 -14.24
C ALA A 397 15.31 13.53 -13.43
N GLU A 398 15.65 12.50 -12.67
CA GLU A 398 14.71 11.82 -11.77
C GLU A 398 14.16 12.78 -10.71
N ALA A 399 15.03 13.56 -10.06
CA ALA A 399 14.63 14.52 -9.04
C ALA A 399 13.66 15.59 -9.60
N ARG A 400 13.83 15.99 -10.87
CA ARG A 400 12.91 16.92 -11.54
C ARG A 400 11.55 16.30 -11.81
N LEU A 401 11.49 15.05 -12.31
CA LEU A 401 10.23 14.32 -12.50
C LEU A 401 9.48 14.19 -11.18
N ARG A 402 10.20 13.86 -10.13
CA ARG A 402 9.64 13.73 -8.77
C ARG A 402 9.17 15.06 -8.18
N ALA A 403 9.73 16.18 -8.62
CA ALA A 403 9.31 17.53 -8.24
C ALA A 403 8.20 18.13 -9.14
N GLY A 404 7.76 17.42 -10.16
CA GLY A 404 6.71 17.83 -11.09
C GLY A 404 5.32 17.91 -10.46
N ASP A 405 4.34 18.34 -11.26
CA ASP A 405 2.95 18.42 -10.85
C ASP A 405 2.01 17.90 -11.96
N PRO A 406 1.58 16.62 -11.84
CA PRO A 406 1.87 15.66 -10.75
C PRO A 406 3.30 15.11 -10.79
N PRO A 407 3.85 14.68 -9.61
CA PRO A 407 5.13 13.98 -9.56
C PRO A 407 5.10 12.67 -10.35
N VAL A 408 6.13 12.41 -11.16
CA VAL A 408 6.33 11.14 -11.86
C VAL A 408 7.49 10.40 -11.19
N ILE A 409 7.20 9.18 -10.71
CA ILE A 409 8.17 8.33 -10.04
C ILE A 409 8.70 7.31 -11.05
N ALA A 410 9.96 7.44 -11.41
CA ALA A 410 10.66 6.56 -12.33
C ALA A 410 11.79 5.81 -11.61
N ARG A 411 12.45 4.87 -12.28
CA ARG A 411 13.62 4.17 -11.74
C ARG A 411 14.88 4.52 -12.54
N ILE A 412 16.03 4.40 -11.90
CA ILE A 412 17.32 4.53 -12.55
C ILE A 412 17.93 3.15 -12.69
N GLU A 413 18.30 2.76 -13.91
CA GLU A 413 18.92 1.48 -14.23
C GLU A 413 19.95 1.68 -15.35
N ASP A 414 21.14 1.12 -15.22
CA ASP A 414 22.24 1.27 -16.18
C ASP A 414 22.55 2.72 -16.55
N ASN A 415 22.53 3.63 -15.57
CA ASN A 415 22.71 5.07 -15.76
C ASN A 415 21.71 5.70 -16.77
N ARG A 416 20.51 5.15 -16.88
CA ARG A 416 19.40 5.67 -17.68
C ARG A 416 18.16 5.82 -16.81
N LEU A 417 17.32 6.79 -17.15
CA LEU A 417 16.02 6.93 -16.55
C LEU A 417 15.05 5.95 -17.25
N MET A 418 14.43 5.09 -16.48
CA MET A 418 13.52 4.06 -16.99
C MET A 418 12.09 4.34 -16.56
N LEU A 419 11.18 4.36 -17.54
CA LEU A 419 9.74 4.42 -17.30
C LEU A 419 9.08 3.13 -17.80
N ASP A 420 8.24 2.54 -16.97
CA ASP A 420 7.42 1.38 -17.31
C ASP A 420 5.95 1.79 -17.37
N LEU A 421 5.37 1.77 -18.55
CA LEU A 421 3.99 2.20 -18.76
C LEU A 421 2.95 1.20 -18.25
N ARG A 422 3.36 0.01 -17.78
CA ARG A 422 2.46 -0.92 -17.11
C ARG A 422 1.79 -0.28 -15.90
N THR A 423 2.55 0.50 -15.15
CA THR A 423 2.07 1.13 -13.90
C THR A 423 1.59 2.57 -14.07
N VAL A 424 1.70 3.12 -15.27
CA VAL A 424 1.09 4.40 -15.66
C VAL A 424 -0.33 4.13 -16.16
N LEU A 425 -1.33 4.77 -15.57
CA LEU A 425 -2.71 4.67 -16.04
C LEU A 425 -2.85 5.33 -17.43
N PRO A 426 -3.74 4.85 -18.30
CA PRO A 426 -3.86 5.40 -19.67
C PRO A 426 -4.16 6.91 -19.71
N ASP A 427 -4.93 7.42 -18.75
CA ASP A 427 -5.26 8.85 -18.61
C ASP A 427 -4.10 9.69 -18.07
N GLU A 428 -3.04 9.08 -17.54
CA GLU A 428 -1.85 9.75 -17.02
C GLU A 428 -0.76 9.95 -18.09
N GLU A 429 -0.84 9.28 -19.25
CA GLU A 429 0.21 9.35 -20.28
C GLU A 429 0.47 10.77 -20.76
N ALA A 430 -0.56 11.59 -20.94
CA ALA A 430 -0.42 12.98 -21.35
C ALA A 430 0.35 13.84 -20.34
N GLU A 431 0.15 13.56 -19.03
CA GLU A 431 0.87 14.23 -17.94
C GLU A 431 2.35 13.79 -17.92
N VAL A 432 2.63 12.50 -18.15
CA VAL A 432 4.01 12.00 -18.29
C VAL A 432 4.73 12.69 -19.45
N VAL A 433 4.10 12.83 -20.61
CA VAL A 433 4.64 13.56 -21.77
C VAL A 433 4.97 15.01 -21.41
N LYS A 434 4.06 15.70 -20.74
CA LYS A 434 4.25 17.09 -20.28
C LYS A 434 5.46 17.22 -19.35
N GLU A 435 5.57 16.35 -18.35
CA GLU A 435 6.68 16.40 -17.38
C GLU A 435 8.03 16.02 -18.03
N LEU A 436 8.03 15.09 -18.98
CA LEU A 436 9.23 14.76 -19.76
C LEU A 436 9.69 15.94 -20.63
N SER A 437 8.79 16.59 -21.35
CA SER A 437 9.12 17.78 -22.15
C SER A 437 9.67 18.91 -21.28
N ALA A 438 9.16 19.12 -20.07
CA ALA A 438 9.65 20.15 -19.14
C ALA A 438 11.11 19.93 -18.68
N ILE A 439 11.59 18.68 -18.64
CA ILE A 439 12.99 18.36 -18.32
C ILE A 439 13.94 18.88 -19.42
N CYS A 440 13.51 18.88 -20.67
CA CYS A 440 14.32 19.27 -21.83
C CYS A 440 14.37 20.77 -22.05
N TYR A 441 13.27 21.50 -21.89
CA TYR A 441 13.19 22.94 -22.16
C TYR A 441 14.12 23.81 -21.30
N ARG A 442 14.44 23.42 -20.08
CA ARG A 442 15.33 24.15 -19.18
C ARG A 442 16.82 24.01 -19.51
N ARG A 443 17.19 23.24 -20.54
CA ARG A 443 18.57 23.14 -21.05
C ARG A 443 18.96 24.25 -22.02
N SER A 444 17.99 24.92 -22.65
CA SER A 444 18.23 26.00 -23.60
C SER A 444 18.45 27.37 -22.94
N ALA A 445 18.38 27.43 -21.60
CA ALA A 445 18.44 28.68 -20.83
C ALA A 445 19.66 28.80 -19.89
N LEU A 446 20.73 27.98 -20.12
CA LEU A 446 22.01 28.11 -19.41
C LEU A 446 23.17 28.30 -20.43
#